data_c91fb1fae91fde1085e72b929f5003bc
#
_entry.id   c91fb1fae91fde1085e72b929f5003bc
#
_cell.length_a   1.000
_cell.length_b   1.000
_cell.length_c   1.000
_cell.angle_alpha   90.00
_cell.angle_beta   90.00
_cell.angle_gamma   90.00
#
_symmetry.space_group_name_H-M   'P 1'
#
loop_
_entity.id
_entity.type
_entity.pdbx_description
1 polymer ?
#
loop_
_entity_poly.entity_id
_entity_poly.type
_entity_poly.pdbx_seq_one_letter_code
_entity_poly.pdbx_strand_id
1 'polypeptide(L)'
;VRIILQNRGDQACWLQGYPGVDGLDRAGRTLAHAKRTPHGYLGGIRGDEPARVLLAPGELASALVEALAFRAGDGGACEPYASLLVTAPDETRSVRLRWSTDGCSALEVHPVVAGTTGRSG
;
A
#
# COMPACT_ATOMS: atom_id res chain seq x y z
N VAL A 1 -0.24 0.02 -7.74
CA VAL A 1 -0.20 -1.43 -7.43
C VAL A 1 -1.13 -1.73 -6.27
N ARG A 2 -1.69 -2.90 -6.27
CA ARG A 2 -2.55 -3.38 -5.19
C ARG A 2 -1.76 -4.33 -4.30
N ILE A 3 -1.78 -4.06 -3.01
CA ILE A 3 -1.27 -5.00 -2.02
C ILE A 3 -2.43 -5.87 -1.60
N ILE A 4 -2.26 -7.19 -1.66
CA ILE A 4 -3.28 -8.15 -1.26
C ILE A 4 -2.86 -8.78 0.06
N LEU A 5 -3.78 -8.75 1.03
CA LEU A 5 -3.61 -9.36 2.35
C LEU A 5 -4.59 -10.51 2.49
N GLN A 6 -4.15 -11.61 3.06
CA GLN A 6 -5.01 -12.76 3.30
C GLN A 6 -4.96 -13.16 4.77
N ASN A 7 -6.13 -13.47 5.33
CA ASN A 7 -6.19 -14.07 6.65
C ASN A 7 -5.84 -15.55 6.53
N ARG A 8 -4.65 -15.93 6.96
CA ARG A 8 -4.16 -17.32 6.92
C ARG A 8 -4.36 -18.06 8.24
N GLY A 9 -4.94 -17.40 9.23
CA GLY A 9 -5.25 -18.02 10.51
C GLY A 9 -6.52 -18.85 10.45
N ASP A 10 -6.87 -19.44 11.59
CA ASP A 10 -8.08 -20.26 11.74
C ASP A 10 -9.21 -19.49 12.42
N GLN A 11 -9.01 -18.23 12.73
CA GLN A 11 -9.99 -17.34 13.33
C GLN A 11 -10.14 -16.06 12.54
N ALA A 12 -11.31 -15.43 12.61
CA ALA A 12 -11.53 -14.12 12.02
C ALA A 12 -10.60 -13.07 12.65
N CYS A 13 -10.16 -12.13 11.85
CA CYS A 13 -9.35 -11.00 12.34
C CYS A 13 -9.86 -9.68 11.79
N TRP A 14 -9.55 -8.60 12.50
CA TRP A 14 -9.87 -7.25 12.09
C TRP A 14 -8.63 -6.56 11.57
N LEU A 15 -8.81 -5.81 10.47
CA LEU A 15 -7.80 -4.87 9.97
C LEU A 15 -8.40 -3.48 9.92
N GLN A 16 -7.60 -2.46 10.22
CA GLN A 16 -8.05 -1.07 10.11
C GLN A 16 -6.85 -0.17 9.82
N GLY A 17 -7.05 0.77 8.90
CA GLY A 17 -6.06 1.79 8.60
C GLY A 17 -5.18 1.44 7.42
N TYR A 18 -3.92 1.80 7.53
CA TYR A 18 -2.98 1.75 6.42
C TYR A 18 -1.91 0.70 6.67
N PRO A 19 -1.52 -0.07 5.64
CA PRO A 19 -0.26 -0.81 5.75
C PRO A 19 0.91 0.17 5.80
N GLY A 20 1.97 -0.21 6.50
CA GLY A 20 3.25 0.48 6.37
C GLY A 20 3.86 0.13 5.02
N VAL A 21 4.29 1.14 4.24
CA VAL A 21 4.86 0.92 2.92
C VAL A 21 6.08 1.80 2.75
N ASP A 22 7.21 1.19 2.42
CA ASP A 22 8.42 1.90 2.04
C ASP A 22 8.80 1.52 0.62
N GLY A 23 9.21 2.51 -0.17
CA GLY A 23 9.78 2.29 -1.49
C GLY A 23 11.28 2.08 -1.40
N LEU A 24 11.77 0.98 -1.98
CA LEU A 24 13.16 0.57 -1.91
C LEU A 24 13.83 0.62 -3.28
N ASP A 25 15.14 0.90 -3.29
CA ASP A 25 15.95 0.79 -4.51
C ASP A 25 16.36 -0.66 -4.79
N ARG A 26 17.14 -0.87 -5.84
CA ARG A 26 17.61 -2.21 -6.23
C ARG A 26 18.49 -2.86 -5.18
N ALA A 27 19.18 -2.06 -4.39
CA ALA A 27 20.04 -2.56 -3.31
C ALA A 27 19.26 -2.82 -2.01
N GLY A 28 17.96 -2.53 -2.00
CA GLY A 28 17.12 -2.70 -0.82
C GLY A 28 17.16 -1.54 0.15
N ARG A 29 17.74 -0.40 -0.25
CA ARG A 29 17.75 0.80 0.59
C ARG A 29 16.44 1.55 0.45
N THR A 30 15.97 2.13 1.55
CA THR A 30 14.75 2.92 1.55
C THR A 30 14.96 4.24 0.81
N LEU A 31 14.17 4.43 -0.24
CA LEU A 31 14.12 5.69 -0.97
C LEU A 31 13.05 6.63 -0.43
N ALA A 32 11.93 6.08 0.05
CA ALA A 32 10.84 6.87 0.57
C ALA A 32 9.93 6.06 1.48
N HIS A 33 9.30 6.73 2.42
CA HIS A 33 8.17 6.20 3.19
C HIS A 33 6.89 6.68 2.53
N ALA A 34 5.94 5.79 2.28
CA ALA A 34 4.69 6.16 1.65
C ALA A 34 3.87 7.10 2.56
N LYS A 35 3.36 8.17 1.98
CA LYS A 35 2.41 9.03 2.66
C LYS A 35 1.07 8.33 2.76
N ARG A 36 0.46 8.37 3.93
CA ARG A 36 -0.86 7.77 4.16
C ARG A 36 -1.94 8.76 3.78
N THR A 37 -2.75 8.41 2.78
CA THR A 37 -3.83 9.27 2.27
C THR A 37 -5.10 8.44 2.07
N PRO A 38 -6.28 8.96 2.47
CA PRO A 38 -7.52 8.20 2.29
C PRO A 38 -7.90 8.05 0.83
N HIS A 39 -7.54 9.03 0.00
CA HIS A 39 -7.83 9.03 -1.44
C HIS A 39 -6.59 9.30 -2.26
N GLY A 40 -6.60 8.84 -3.50
CA GLY A 40 -5.57 9.13 -4.46
C GLY A 40 -6.13 9.12 -5.87
N TYR A 41 -5.24 9.28 -6.84
CA TYR A 41 -5.61 9.32 -8.25
C TYR A 41 -6.26 8.01 -8.71
N LEU A 42 -5.74 6.87 -8.24
CA LEU A 42 -6.25 5.56 -8.62
C LEU A 42 -7.40 5.07 -7.74
N GLY A 43 -7.70 5.74 -6.67
CA GLY A 43 -8.80 5.34 -5.80
C GLY A 43 -8.51 5.58 -4.32
N GLY A 44 -8.83 4.61 -3.52
CA GLY A 44 -8.82 4.69 -2.07
C GLY A 44 -10.23 4.46 -1.52
N ILE A 45 -10.51 5.05 -0.38
CA ILE A 45 -11.84 4.91 0.26
C ILE A 45 -12.71 6.13 -0.02
N ARG A 46 -14.00 5.99 0.24
CA ARG A 46 -14.92 7.13 0.33
C ARG A 46 -14.78 7.72 1.73
N GLY A 47 -14.86 9.04 1.84
CA GLY A 47 -14.68 9.72 3.12
C GLY A 47 -13.22 9.70 3.56
N ASP A 48 -12.97 10.06 4.81
CA ASP A 48 -11.62 10.27 5.32
C ASP A 48 -11.21 9.26 6.40
N GLU A 49 -12.16 8.49 6.92
CA GLU A 49 -11.93 7.58 8.03
C GLU A 49 -11.87 6.13 7.55
N PRO A 50 -10.74 5.42 7.75
CA PRO A 50 -10.68 4.00 7.42
C PRO A 50 -11.67 3.19 8.26
N ALA A 51 -12.46 2.35 7.60
CA ALA A 51 -13.37 1.44 8.27
C ALA A 51 -12.62 0.19 8.76
N ARG A 52 -13.15 -0.44 9.79
CA ARG A 52 -12.67 -1.75 10.22
C ARG A 52 -13.09 -2.79 9.17
N VAL A 53 -12.16 -3.68 8.84
CA VAL A 53 -12.39 -4.75 7.88
C VAL A 53 -12.28 -6.08 8.64
N LEU A 54 -13.37 -6.85 8.63
CA LEU A 54 -13.38 -8.19 9.23
C LEU A 54 -13.04 -9.21 8.15
N LEU A 55 -12.02 -10.03 8.40
CA LEU A 55 -11.62 -11.10 7.50
C LEU A 55 -11.83 -12.43 8.19
N ALA A 56 -12.72 -13.26 7.64
CA ALA A 56 -12.81 -14.67 7.99
C ALA A 56 -11.57 -15.41 7.47
N PRO A 57 -11.26 -16.60 7.99
CA PRO A 57 -10.14 -17.38 7.47
C PRO A 57 -10.22 -17.55 5.94
N GLY A 58 -9.12 -17.25 5.26
CA GLY A 58 -9.02 -17.32 3.80
C GLY A 58 -9.47 -16.08 3.05
N GLU A 59 -10.18 -15.15 3.70
CA GLU A 59 -10.64 -13.93 3.03
C GLU A 59 -9.52 -12.95 2.75
N LEU A 60 -9.73 -12.11 1.72
CA LEU A 60 -8.75 -11.17 1.22
C LEU A 60 -9.17 -9.73 1.52
N ALA A 61 -8.17 -8.90 1.79
CA ALA A 61 -8.27 -7.46 1.82
C ALA A 61 -7.20 -6.88 0.91
N SER A 62 -7.31 -5.61 0.60
CA SER A 62 -6.36 -4.96 -0.30
C SER A 62 -6.19 -3.50 0.01
N ALA A 63 -5.04 -2.95 -0.44
CA ALA A 63 -4.74 -1.53 -0.35
C ALA A 63 -4.03 -1.09 -1.62
N LEU A 64 -4.33 0.11 -2.11
CA LEU A 64 -3.66 0.67 -3.27
C LEU A 64 -2.42 1.45 -2.86
N VAL A 65 -1.37 1.33 -3.67
CA VAL A 65 -0.16 2.13 -3.58
C VAL A 65 0.04 2.82 -4.92
N GLU A 66 0.31 4.12 -4.89
CA GLU A 66 0.53 4.95 -6.09
C GLU A 66 1.82 5.72 -5.98
N ALA A 67 2.39 6.05 -7.14
CA ALA A 67 3.55 6.93 -7.24
C ALA A 67 3.53 7.65 -8.59
N LEU A 68 4.28 8.76 -8.66
CA LEU A 68 4.48 9.48 -9.91
C LEU A 68 5.73 8.95 -10.60
N ALA A 69 5.73 8.96 -11.95
CA ALA A 69 6.86 8.53 -12.76
C ALA A 69 7.86 9.67 -13.05
N PHE A 70 7.75 10.75 -12.31
CA PHE A 70 8.63 11.92 -12.43
C PHE A 70 8.73 12.58 -11.06
N ARG A 71 9.77 13.39 -10.87
CA ARG A 71 9.97 14.07 -9.59
C ARG A 71 8.88 15.11 -9.33
N ALA A 72 8.21 14.99 -8.18
CA ALA A 72 7.20 15.95 -7.78
C ALA A 72 7.85 17.34 -7.61
N GLY A 73 7.19 18.37 -8.11
CA GLY A 73 7.64 19.74 -8.04
C GLY A 73 8.21 20.22 -9.37
N ASP A 74 9.33 19.67 -9.86
CA ASP A 74 9.96 20.15 -11.08
C ASP A 74 9.76 19.27 -12.31
N GLY A 75 9.18 18.07 -12.15
CA GLY A 75 8.91 17.15 -13.25
C GLY A 75 10.15 16.44 -13.78
N GLY A 76 11.29 16.54 -13.10
CA GLY A 76 12.53 15.91 -13.53
C GLY A 76 12.52 14.39 -13.32
N ALA A 77 13.57 13.74 -13.85
CA ALA A 77 13.76 12.30 -13.67
C ALA A 77 14.11 11.96 -12.22
N CYS A 78 13.65 10.81 -11.74
CA CYS A 78 14.02 10.27 -10.44
C CYS A 78 14.22 8.76 -10.53
N GLU A 79 14.86 8.18 -9.51
CA GLU A 79 15.16 6.75 -9.48
C GLU A 79 13.89 5.95 -9.19
N PRO A 80 13.49 5.02 -10.09
CA PRO A 80 12.32 4.20 -9.86
C PRO A 80 12.48 3.29 -8.63
N TYR A 81 11.37 3.06 -7.94
CA TYR A 81 11.32 2.03 -6.91
C TYR A 81 11.51 0.66 -7.55
N ALA A 82 12.23 -0.22 -6.88
CA ALA A 82 12.45 -1.59 -7.34
C ALA A 82 11.61 -2.59 -6.55
N SER A 83 11.25 -2.25 -5.32
CA SER A 83 10.42 -3.08 -4.46
C SER A 83 9.74 -2.22 -3.40
N LEU A 84 8.75 -2.82 -2.73
CA LEU A 84 8.08 -2.24 -1.58
C LEU A 84 8.35 -3.12 -0.37
N LEU A 85 8.61 -2.49 0.77
CA LEU A 85 8.59 -3.17 2.06
C LEU A 85 7.24 -2.90 2.68
N VAL A 86 6.46 -3.94 2.92
CA VAL A 86 5.06 -3.81 3.35
C VAL A 86 4.87 -4.46 4.71
N THR A 87 4.23 -3.72 5.61
CA THR A 87 3.83 -4.21 6.93
C THR A 87 2.33 -4.04 7.05
N ALA A 88 1.59 -5.13 7.28
CA ALA A 88 0.14 -5.06 7.45
C ALA A 88 -0.22 -4.20 8.67
N PRO A 89 -1.44 -3.61 8.73
CA PRO A 89 -1.86 -2.84 9.89
C PRO A 89 -1.74 -3.68 11.17
N ASP A 90 -1.23 -3.04 12.24
CA ASP A 90 -1.04 -3.64 13.55
C ASP A 90 -0.07 -4.84 13.61
N GLU A 91 0.70 -5.03 12.55
CA GLU A 91 1.74 -6.05 12.50
C GLU A 91 3.12 -5.42 12.64
N THR A 92 4.10 -6.23 13.02
CA THR A 92 5.50 -5.81 13.10
C THR A 92 6.38 -6.48 12.05
N ARG A 93 5.86 -7.53 11.41
CA ARG A 93 6.59 -8.27 10.39
C ARG A 93 6.37 -7.64 9.03
N SER A 94 7.47 -7.36 8.33
CA SER A 94 7.45 -6.78 7.00
C SER A 94 7.75 -7.82 5.94
N VAL A 95 7.16 -7.61 4.75
CA VAL A 95 7.40 -8.46 3.57
C VAL A 95 7.87 -7.57 2.44
N ARG A 96 8.89 -8.00 1.73
CA ARG A 96 9.41 -7.30 0.56
C ARG A 96 8.72 -7.82 -0.69
N LEU A 97 8.08 -6.91 -1.44
CA LEU A 97 7.37 -7.22 -2.68
C LEU A 97 8.09 -6.52 -3.84
N ARG A 98 8.40 -7.27 -4.90
CA ARG A 98 8.97 -6.70 -6.11
C ARG A 98 7.91 -5.84 -6.80
N TRP A 99 8.33 -4.68 -7.31
CA TRP A 99 7.45 -3.79 -8.05
C TRP A 99 8.17 -3.29 -9.30
N SER A 100 7.70 -3.76 -10.47
CA SER A 100 8.20 -3.26 -11.75
C SER A 100 7.39 -2.02 -12.10
N THR A 101 8.00 -0.85 -11.94
CA THR A 101 7.31 0.44 -12.07
C THR A 101 8.28 1.51 -12.55
N ASP A 102 7.74 2.55 -13.20
CA ASP A 102 8.47 3.79 -13.44
C ASP A 102 8.27 4.78 -12.29
N GLY A 103 7.43 4.47 -11.32
CA GLY A 103 7.15 5.32 -10.17
C GLY A 103 8.41 5.58 -9.35
N CYS A 104 8.64 6.84 -8.99
CA CYS A 104 9.87 7.26 -8.32
C CYS A 104 9.67 8.39 -7.32
N SER A 105 8.46 8.96 -7.20
CA SER A 105 8.18 10.03 -6.25
C SER A 105 6.73 10.05 -5.82
N ALA A 106 6.42 10.88 -4.82
CA ALA A 106 5.06 11.07 -4.29
C ALA A 106 4.39 9.73 -3.95
N LEU A 107 5.14 8.84 -3.33
CA LEU A 107 4.64 7.52 -2.94
C LEU A 107 3.53 7.67 -1.90
N GLU A 108 2.37 7.09 -2.20
CA GLU A 108 1.20 7.14 -1.33
C GLU A 108 0.63 5.74 -1.14
N VAL A 109 0.08 5.49 0.04
CA VAL A 109 -0.65 4.28 0.36
C VAL A 109 -2.04 4.67 0.86
N HIS A 110 -3.06 3.90 0.41
CA HIS A 110 -4.44 4.11 0.80
C HIS A 110 -4.89 3.06 1.82
N PRO A 111 -6.01 3.28 2.50
CA PRO A 111 -6.44 2.35 3.55
C PRO A 111 -6.77 0.95 3.02
N VAL A 112 -6.64 -0.04 3.90
CA VAL A 112 -7.07 -1.40 3.64
C VAL A 112 -8.59 -1.42 3.49
N VAL A 113 -9.06 -2.13 2.46
CA VAL A 113 -10.48 -2.38 2.21
C VAL A 113 -10.73 -3.87 2.01
N ALA A 114 -11.96 -4.31 2.20
CA ALA A 114 -12.35 -5.69 1.92
C ALA A 114 -12.24 -5.98 0.43
N GLY A 115 -11.89 -7.22 0.09
CA GLY A 115 -11.80 -7.65 -1.30
C GLY A 115 -10.46 -7.32 -1.93
N THR A 116 -10.42 -7.29 -3.26
CA THR A 116 -9.16 -7.25 -4.01
C THR A 116 -8.98 -5.99 -4.86
N THR A 117 -9.90 -5.04 -4.81
CA THR A 117 -9.83 -3.85 -5.68
C THR A 117 -8.97 -2.72 -5.11
N GLY A 118 -8.71 -2.72 -3.80
CA GLY A 118 -8.04 -1.62 -3.12
C GLY A 118 -8.88 -0.36 -3.03
N ARG A 119 -10.15 -0.44 -3.36
CA ARG A 119 -11.10 0.69 -3.34
C ARG A 119 -12.37 0.30 -2.63
N SER A 120 -12.96 1.25 -1.90
CA SER A 120 -14.29 1.08 -1.32
C SER A 120 -15.34 1.64 -2.26
N GLY A 121 -16.42 0.93 -2.40
CA GLY A 121 -17.55 1.30 -3.25
C GLY A 121 -17.42 0.81 -4.64
#